data_a7062e7c10e3e4551d9bef8fb9eb6071
#
_entry.id   a7062e7c10e3e4551d9bef8fb9eb6071
#
_cell.length_a   1.000
_cell.length_b   1.000
_cell.length_c   1.000
_cell.angle_alpha   90.00
_cell.angle_beta   90.00
_cell.angle_gamma   90.00
#
_symmetry.space_group_name_H-M   'P 1'
#
loop_
_entity.id
_entity.type
_entity.pdbx_description
1 polymer ?
#
loop_
_entity_poly.entity_id
_entity_poly.type
_entity_poly.pdbx_seq_one_letter_code
_entity_poly.pdbx_strand_id
1 'polypeptide(L)'
;VRRAIWYALRNYKEDEQVSIFLQRIIENDKKYYSVSDAFRSLVIVDSSAAKKKVDSLLNRDSHTDVIRKAAISYFGIVMNDENYNKLKNLSAYGGTTWDARPEAINQLGKYANNKTETIDLFIEFLSDNTRSVRRNAVRQIGRYGEKKHLDALDELLAEDPILERNIRYAKKSILKPSNKMKNDQEKEIEELTKKLDNIRKLVN
;
A
#
# COMPACT_ATOMS: atom_id res chain seq x y z
N VAL A 1 12.52 -14.40 17.13
CA VAL A 1 11.65 -14.51 18.32
C VAL A 1 10.91 -13.20 18.60
N ARG A 2 11.53 -12.01 18.76
CA ARG A 2 10.85 -10.75 19.14
C ARG A 2 9.75 -10.33 18.15
N ARG A 3 9.98 -10.40 16.84
CA ARG A 3 8.94 -10.05 15.83
C ARG A 3 7.68 -10.89 15.95
N ALA A 4 7.79 -12.19 16.22
CA ALA A 4 6.64 -13.06 16.41
C ALA A 4 5.77 -12.62 17.59
N ILE A 5 6.39 -12.14 18.68
CA ILE A 5 5.67 -11.60 19.85
C ILE A 5 4.84 -10.38 19.45
N TRP A 6 5.43 -9.41 18.71
CA TRP A 6 4.71 -8.21 18.28
C TRP A 6 3.50 -8.54 17.41
N TYR A 7 3.64 -9.54 16.51
CA TYR A 7 2.52 -10.00 15.68
C TYR A 7 1.43 -10.70 16.50
N ALA A 8 1.81 -11.53 17.47
CA ALA A 8 0.86 -12.22 18.34
C ALA A 8 0.01 -11.23 19.17
N LEU A 9 0.63 -10.13 19.65
CA LEU A 9 -0.08 -9.11 20.42
C LEU A 9 -1.17 -8.38 19.63
N ARG A 10 -1.14 -8.37 18.31
CA ARG A 10 -2.21 -7.77 17.46
C ARG A 10 -3.57 -8.47 17.58
N ASN A 11 -3.60 -9.69 18.11
CA ASN A 11 -4.84 -10.43 18.36
C ASN A 11 -5.58 -9.91 19.60
N TYR A 12 -4.93 -9.12 20.45
CA TYR A 12 -5.51 -8.57 21.68
C TYR A 12 -5.96 -7.13 21.44
N LYS A 13 -6.93 -6.96 20.53
CA LYS A 13 -7.52 -5.65 20.23
C LYS A 13 -8.25 -5.12 21.47
N GLU A 14 -8.08 -3.81 21.70
CA GLU A 14 -8.70 -3.09 22.83
C GLU A 14 -8.27 -3.59 24.22
N ASP A 15 -7.22 -4.41 24.31
CA ASP A 15 -6.65 -4.84 25.59
C ASP A 15 -5.75 -3.74 26.15
N GLU A 16 -6.17 -3.15 27.27
CA GLU A 16 -5.47 -2.04 27.93
C GLU A 16 -4.05 -2.43 28.40
N GLN A 17 -3.87 -3.65 28.91
CA GLN A 17 -2.56 -4.11 29.39
C GLN A 17 -1.57 -4.24 28.22
N VAL A 18 -2.02 -4.76 27.10
CA VAL A 18 -1.23 -4.85 25.88
C VAL A 18 -0.92 -3.46 25.32
N SER A 19 -1.89 -2.55 25.33
CA SER A 19 -1.68 -1.15 24.93
C SER A 19 -0.60 -0.48 25.77
N ILE A 20 -0.70 -0.55 27.09
CA ILE A 20 0.29 0.01 28.03
C ILE A 20 1.67 -0.60 27.80
N PHE A 21 1.75 -1.93 27.64
CA PHE A 21 3.02 -2.62 27.39
C PHE A 21 3.67 -2.12 26.08
N LEU A 22 2.92 -2.03 24.99
CA LEU A 22 3.42 -1.54 23.70
C LEU A 22 3.90 -0.08 23.80
N GLN A 23 3.18 0.77 24.51
CA GLN A 23 3.57 2.15 24.74
C GLN A 23 4.89 2.26 25.50
N ARG A 24 5.11 1.44 26.54
CA ARG A 24 6.39 1.40 27.26
C ARG A 24 7.56 1.01 26.38
N ILE A 25 7.37 0.06 25.45
CA ILE A 25 8.41 -0.31 24.48
C ILE A 25 8.71 0.85 23.52
N ILE A 26 7.69 1.54 23.03
CA ILE A 26 7.87 2.70 22.12
C ILE A 26 8.67 3.81 22.81
N GLU A 27 8.44 4.03 24.08
CA GLU A 27 9.10 5.09 24.87
C GLU A 27 10.53 4.74 25.28
N ASN A 28 10.76 3.50 25.71
CA ASN A 28 11.97 3.14 26.45
C ASN A 28 12.92 2.22 25.69
N ASP A 29 12.48 1.50 24.64
CA ASP A 29 13.40 0.62 23.90
C ASP A 29 14.33 1.45 23.00
N LYS A 30 15.63 1.11 23.08
CA LYS A 30 16.67 1.75 22.26
C LYS A 30 16.79 1.15 20.85
N LYS A 31 16.13 0.01 20.61
CA LYS A 31 16.22 -0.71 19.34
C LYS A 31 15.14 -0.20 18.37
N TYR A 32 15.54 0.47 17.31
CA TYR A 32 14.65 1.04 16.30
C TYR A 32 13.59 0.06 15.78
N TYR A 33 13.97 -1.19 15.50
CA TYR A 33 13.05 -2.22 15.04
C TYR A 33 12.01 -2.62 16.09
N SER A 34 12.40 -2.69 17.38
CA SER A 34 11.42 -2.97 18.46
C SER A 34 10.40 -1.84 18.55
N VAL A 35 10.85 -0.58 18.55
CA VAL A 35 9.98 0.60 18.56
C VAL A 35 9.03 0.59 17.36
N SER A 36 9.56 0.36 16.16
CA SER A 36 8.79 0.30 14.92
C SER A 36 7.73 -0.79 14.94
N ASP A 37 8.10 -2.02 15.32
CA ASP A 37 7.19 -3.15 15.34
C ASP A 37 6.15 -3.01 16.48
N ALA A 38 6.54 -2.48 17.65
CA ALA A 38 5.62 -2.18 18.74
C ALA A 38 4.59 -1.12 18.34
N PHE A 39 5.03 -0.04 17.66
CA PHE A 39 4.11 0.98 17.18
C PHE A 39 3.12 0.43 16.15
N ARG A 40 3.58 -0.35 15.17
CA ARG A 40 2.69 -1.00 14.19
C ARG A 40 1.67 -1.93 14.85
N SER A 41 2.03 -2.54 15.98
CA SER A 41 1.09 -3.37 16.76
C SER A 41 0.14 -2.50 17.57
N LEU A 42 0.61 -1.40 18.16
CA LEU A 42 -0.22 -0.45 18.89
C LEU A 42 -1.32 0.14 18.00
N VAL A 43 -1.02 0.45 16.73
CA VAL A 43 -2.03 0.94 15.76
C VAL A 43 -3.21 -0.01 15.62
N ILE A 44 -2.99 -1.32 15.74
CA ILE A 44 -4.02 -2.37 15.60
C ILE A 44 -4.72 -2.63 16.94
N VAL A 45 -3.97 -2.61 18.05
CA VAL A 45 -4.49 -2.89 19.39
C VAL A 45 -5.25 -1.69 19.93
N ASP A 46 -4.69 -0.49 19.77
CA ASP A 46 -5.23 0.77 20.30
C ASP A 46 -4.84 1.94 19.38
N SER A 47 -5.68 2.19 18.39
CA SER A 47 -5.43 3.27 17.42
C SER A 47 -5.46 4.66 18.04
N SER A 48 -6.20 4.86 19.14
CA SER A 48 -6.28 6.13 19.86
C SER A 48 -4.97 6.45 20.58
N ALA A 49 -4.37 5.48 21.26
CA ALA A 49 -3.05 5.63 21.85
C ALA A 49 -1.96 5.83 20.77
N ALA A 50 -2.06 5.12 19.64
CA ALA A 50 -1.16 5.31 18.51
C ALA A 50 -1.26 6.71 17.92
N LYS A 51 -2.46 7.28 17.79
CA LYS A 51 -2.68 8.66 17.31
C LYS A 51 -1.91 9.69 18.15
N LYS A 52 -1.88 9.51 19.46
CA LYS A 52 -1.17 10.42 20.36
C LYS A 52 0.37 10.39 20.20
N LYS A 53 0.91 9.32 19.59
CA LYS A 53 2.37 9.12 19.46
C LYS A 53 2.89 9.33 18.04
N VAL A 54 2.00 9.33 17.03
CA VAL A 54 2.42 9.31 15.62
C VAL A 54 3.28 10.50 15.24
N ASP A 55 2.96 11.72 15.66
CA ASP A 55 3.71 12.92 15.29
C ASP A 55 5.11 12.93 15.91
N SER A 56 5.27 12.47 17.15
CA SER A 56 6.58 12.35 17.79
C SER A 56 7.47 11.32 17.06
N LEU A 57 6.86 10.23 16.58
CA LEU A 57 7.58 9.17 15.86
C LEU A 57 7.91 9.57 14.41
N LEU A 58 7.11 10.43 13.78
CA LEU A 58 7.45 11.03 12.48
C LEU A 58 8.73 11.85 12.54
N ASN A 59 8.99 12.50 13.68
CA ASN A 59 10.15 13.36 13.89
C ASN A 59 11.32 12.62 14.57
N ARG A 60 11.15 11.35 14.92
CA ARG A 60 12.20 10.57 15.59
C ARG A 60 13.15 9.95 14.56
N ASP A 61 14.43 10.34 14.66
CA ASP A 61 15.47 9.78 13.79
C ASP A 61 15.78 8.32 14.12
N SER A 62 16.05 7.56 13.08
CA SER A 62 16.46 6.17 13.18
C SER A 62 17.18 5.71 11.92
N HIS A 63 18.02 4.69 12.03
CA HIS A 63 18.71 4.12 10.87
C HIS A 63 17.69 3.74 9.77
N THR A 64 17.89 4.25 8.55
CA THR A 64 17.01 4.06 7.38
C THR A 64 15.54 4.41 7.65
N ASP A 65 15.29 5.38 8.53
CA ASP A 65 13.95 5.88 8.87
C ASP A 65 12.93 4.81 9.32
N VAL A 66 13.40 3.75 9.95
CA VAL A 66 12.56 2.61 10.34
C VAL A 66 11.39 3.04 11.22
N ILE A 67 11.64 3.96 12.19
CA ILE A 67 10.60 4.47 13.08
C ILE A 67 9.64 5.39 12.32
N ARG A 68 10.16 6.33 11.50
CA ARG A 68 9.36 7.24 10.69
C ARG A 68 8.46 6.48 9.70
N LYS A 69 9.00 5.44 9.04
CA LYS A 69 8.21 4.55 8.16
C LYS A 69 7.08 3.84 8.92
N ALA A 70 7.32 3.44 10.18
CA ALA A 70 6.25 2.88 11.00
C ALA A 70 5.17 3.92 11.32
N ALA A 71 5.56 5.15 11.66
CA ALA A 71 4.63 6.25 11.87
C ALA A 71 3.80 6.55 10.60
N ILE A 72 4.44 6.61 9.43
CA ILE A 72 3.75 6.81 8.15
C ILE A 72 2.72 5.69 7.89
N SER A 73 3.02 4.45 8.29
CA SER A 73 2.09 3.33 8.10
C SER A 73 0.78 3.47 8.89
N TYR A 74 0.75 4.27 9.95
CA TYR A 74 -0.46 4.59 10.70
C TYR A 74 -1.53 5.19 9.78
N PHE A 75 -1.17 6.16 8.94
CA PHE A 75 -2.09 6.88 8.06
C PHE A 75 -2.73 6.01 6.98
N GLY A 76 -2.09 4.89 6.63
CA GLY A 76 -2.66 3.91 5.70
C GLY A 76 -3.39 2.76 6.40
N ILE A 77 -3.35 2.66 7.73
CA ILE A 77 -4.14 1.70 8.53
C ILE A 77 -5.40 2.37 9.03
N VAL A 78 -5.28 3.58 9.58
CA VAL A 78 -6.41 4.40 10.02
C VAL A 78 -6.82 5.31 8.85
N MET A 79 -7.68 4.79 7.99
CA MET A 79 -8.04 5.46 6.74
C MET A 79 -9.16 6.49 6.96
N ASN A 80 -8.84 7.76 6.68
CA ASN A 80 -9.77 8.89 6.61
C ASN A 80 -9.18 10.00 5.73
N ASP A 81 -9.93 11.07 5.45
CA ASP A 81 -9.50 12.16 4.55
C ASP A 81 -8.35 12.97 5.12
N GLU A 82 -8.29 13.18 6.44
CA GLU A 82 -7.15 13.85 7.10
C GLU A 82 -5.85 13.08 6.86
N ASN A 83 -5.89 11.77 7.09
CA ASN A 83 -4.74 10.88 6.91
C ASN A 83 -4.35 10.73 5.44
N TYR A 84 -5.31 10.75 4.51
CA TYR A 84 -5.04 10.81 3.09
C TYR A 84 -4.24 12.06 2.71
N ASN A 85 -4.70 13.24 3.16
CA ASN A 85 -4.01 14.49 2.90
C ASN A 85 -2.62 14.53 3.56
N LYS A 86 -2.48 13.96 4.75
CA LYS A 86 -1.18 13.81 5.41
C LYS A 86 -0.22 12.95 4.58
N LEU A 87 -0.69 11.84 4.01
CA LEU A 87 0.11 10.98 3.14
C LEU A 87 0.49 11.68 1.83
N LYS A 88 -0.42 12.45 1.23
CA LYS A 88 -0.09 13.28 0.04
C LYS A 88 1.06 14.24 0.34
N ASN A 89 0.97 14.96 1.45
CA ASN A 89 2.03 15.88 1.87
C ASN A 89 3.37 15.15 2.14
N LEU A 90 3.33 14.01 2.82
CA LEU A 90 4.53 13.21 3.10
C LEU A 90 5.14 12.55 1.85
N SER A 91 4.34 12.30 0.81
CA SER A 91 4.82 11.75 -0.46
C SER A 91 5.41 12.80 -1.40
N ALA A 92 5.05 14.08 -1.24
CA ALA A 92 5.57 15.18 -2.03
C ALA A 92 7.09 15.38 -1.82
N TYR A 93 7.74 16.05 -2.78
CA TYR A 93 9.16 16.40 -2.65
C TYR A 93 9.35 17.31 -1.43
N GLY A 94 10.30 16.95 -0.56
CA GLY A 94 10.53 17.67 0.71
C GLY A 94 9.50 17.41 1.83
N GLY A 95 8.44 16.66 1.58
CA GLY A 95 7.41 16.34 2.59
C GLY A 95 7.89 15.44 3.72
N THR A 96 8.88 14.60 3.45
CA THR A 96 9.61 13.79 4.43
C THR A 96 11.00 13.44 3.86
N THR A 97 11.78 12.65 4.59
CA THR A 97 13.09 12.20 4.12
C THR A 97 12.98 11.33 2.86
N TRP A 98 14.03 11.36 2.05
CA TRP A 98 14.09 10.57 0.80
C TRP A 98 13.88 9.07 1.03
N ASP A 99 14.27 8.55 2.20
CA ASP A 99 14.15 7.14 2.58
C ASP A 99 12.71 6.77 3.00
N ALA A 100 11.97 7.74 3.57
CA ALA A 100 10.60 7.55 4.05
C ALA A 100 9.51 7.86 3.01
N ARG A 101 9.77 8.73 2.02
CA ARG A 101 8.81 9.06 0.95
C ARG A 101 8.20 7.84 0.24
N PRO A 102 8.99 6.81 -0.14
CA PRO A 102 8.44 5.61 -0.76
C PRO A 102 7.41 4.88 0.11
N GLU A 103 7.52 4.98 1.43
CA GLU A 103 6.52 4.40 2.34
C GLU A 103 5.21 5.19 2.29
N ALA A 104 5.25 6.53 2.23
CA ALA A 104 4.04 7.34 2.07
C ALA A 104 3.29 6.98 0.77
N ILE A 105 4.00 6.79 -0.34
CA ILE A 105 3.42 6.34 -1.61
C ILE A 105 2.81 4.93 -1.48
N ASN A 106 3.46 4.02 -0.76
CA ASN A 106 2.91 2.69 -0.51
C ASN A 106 1.61 2.75 0.31
N GLN A 107 1.53 3.64 1.29
CA GLN A 107 0.33 3.79 2.11
C GLN A 107 -0.81 4.50 1.35
N LEU A 108 -0.49 5.48 0.48
CA LEU A 108 -1.47 6.08 -0.45
C LEU A 108 -2.13 5.03 -1.33
N GLY A 109 -1.42 4.00 -1.75
CA GLY A 109 -1.99 2.91 -2.54
C GLY A 109 -3.23 2.27 -1.93
N LYS A 110 -3.38 2.28 -0.61
CA LYS A 110 -4.57 1.74 0.06
C LYS A 110 -5.84 2.56 -0.21
N TYR A 111 -5.68 3.84 -0.53
CA TYR A 111 -6.79 4.74 -0.86
C TYR A 111 -7.20 4.69 -2.33
N ALA A 112 -6.38 4.10 -3.21
CA ALA A 112 -6.58 4.14 -4.65
C ALA A 112 -7.91 3.54 -5.12
N ASN A 113 -8.46 2.55 -4.39
CA ASN A 113 -9.77 1.97 -4.71
C ASN A 113 -10.95 2.93 -4.44
N ASN A 114 -10.79 3.87 -3.50
CA ASN A 114 -11.84 4.78 -3.07
C ASN A 114 -11.62 6.22 -3.58
N LYS A 115 -10.41 6.54 -4.05
CA LYS A 115 -9.98 7.86 -4.51
C LYS A 115 -9.20 7.71 -5.81
N THR A 116 -9.90 7.89 -6.93
CA THR A 116 -9.33 7.72 -8.29
C THR A 116 -8.18 8.67 -8.56
N GLU A 117 -8.23 9.90 -8.00
CA GLU A 117 -7.16 10.88 -8.08
C GLU A 117 -5.82 10.40 -7.50
N THR A 118 -5.84 9.31 -6.71
CA THR A 118 -4.61 8.71 -6.20
C THR A 118 -3.77 8.06 -7.32
N ILE A 119 -4.42 7.56 -8.34
CA ILE A 119 -3.71 7.00 -9.50
C ILE A 119 -3.00 8.09 -10.28
N ASP A 120 -3.65 9.25 -10.45
CA ASP A 120 -3.05 10.40 -11.14
C ASP A 120 -1.79 10.87 -10.41
N LEU A 121 -1.80 10.90 -9.07
CA LEU A 121 -0.59 11.16 -8.28
C LEU A 121 0.53 10.13 -8.54
N PHE A 122 0.20 8.86 -8.72
CA PHE A 122 1.22 7.86 -9.04
C PHE A 122 1.79 8.07 -10.44
N ILE A 123 0.99 8.54 -11.39
CA ILE A 123 1.50 8.93 -12.72
C ILE A 123 2.45 10.12 -12.60
N GLU A 124 2.11 11.16 -11.83
CA GLU A 124 3.01 12.29 -11.56
C GLU A 124 4.35 11.83 -10.96
N PHE A 125 4.32 10.86 -10.02
CA PHE A 125 5.53 10.32 -9.41
C PHE A 125 6.42 9.48 -10.34
N LEU A 126 5.98 9.16 -11.56
CA LEU A 126 6.86 8.52 -12.56
C LEU A 126 7.98 9.47 -13.02
N SER A 127 7.76 10.78 -12.99
CA SER A 127 8.75 11.82 -13.31
C SER A 127 9.58 12.29 -12.10
N ASP A 128 9.45 11.66 -10.92
CA ASP A 128 10.20 12.07 -9.73
C ASP A 128 11.71 11.80 -9.89
N ASN A 129 12.55 12.73 -9.42
CA ASN A 129 14.00 12.60 -9.49
C ASN A 129 14.55 11.39 -8.72
N THR A 130 13.80 10.90 -7.72
CA THR A 130 14.23 9.80 -6.86
C THR A 130 13.75 8.46 -7.40
N ARG A 131 14.68 7.61 -7.85
CA ARG A 131 14.35 6.28 -8.44
C ARG A 131 13.48 5.40 -7.51
N SER A 132 13.69 5.44 -6.20
CA SER A 132 12.87 4.68 -5.26
C SER A 132 11.41 5.16 -5.24
N VAL A 133 11.15 6.43 -5.48
CA VAL A 133 9.82 7.01 -5.65
C VAL A 133 9.21 6.49 -6.95
N ARG A 134 9.89 6.66 -8.10
CA ARG A 134 9.41 6.13 -9.40
C ARG A 134 9.09 4.65 -9.33
N ARG A 135 9.99 3.84 -8.73
CA ARG A 135 9.76 2.39 -8.55
C ARG A 135 8.52 2.06 -7.71
N ASN A 136 8.25 2.83 -6.66
CA ASN A 136 7.05 2.62 -5.86
C ASN A 136 5.79 3.09 -6.59
N ALA A 137 5.84 4.18 -7.35
CA ALA A 137 4.76 4.61 -8.23
C ALA A 137 4.41 3.52 -9.26
N VAL A 138 5.39 2.99 -9.98
CA VAL A 138 5.20 1.84 -10.90
C VAL A 138 4.50 0.68 -10.22
N ARG A 139 4.90 0.35 -8.99
CA ARG A 139 4.26 -0.75 -8.23
C ARG A 139 2.79 -0.45 -7.90
N GLN A 140 2.46 0.79 -7.52
CA GLN A 140 1.08 1.16 -7.22
C GLN A 140 0.23 1.20 -8.49
N ILE A 141 0.76 1.73 -9.59
CA ILE A 141 0.08 1.70 -10.91
C ILE A 141 -0.18 0.24 -11.33
N GLY A 142 0.78 -0.67 -11.13
CA GLY A 142 0.59 -2.08 -11.41
C GLY A 142 -0.50 -2.77 -10.57
N ARG A 143 -0.82 -2.22 -9.37
CA ARG A 143 -1.86 -2.77 -8.48
C ARG A 143 -3.24 -2.21 -8.75
N TYR A 144 -3.32 -0.92 -9.07
CA TYR A 144 -4.56 -0.16 -9.08
C TYR A 144 -4.83 0.53 -10.42
N GLY A 145 -3.85 0.56 -11.31
CA GLY A 145 -3.97 1.17 -12.63
C GLY A 145 -4.80 0.33 -13.60
N GLU A 146 -5.21 0.99 -14.65
CA GLU A 146 -6.00 0.44 -15.78
C GLU A 146 -5.17 0.46 -17.07
N LYS A 147 -5.71 -0.13 -18.15
CA LYS A 147 -5.02 -0.18 -19.46
C LYS A 147 -4.60 1.19 -19.99
N LYS A 148 -5.38 2.24 -19.72
CA LYS A 148 -5.06 3.62 -20.11
C LYS A 148 -3.75 4.17 -19.52
N HIS A 149 -3.19 3.52 -18.47
CA HIS A 149 -1.94 3.95 -17.84
C HIS A 149 -0.70 3.21 -18.38
N LEU A 150 -0.88 2.33 -19.38
CA LEU A 150 0.24 1.55 -19.94
C LEU A 150 1.24 2.44 -20.68
N ASP A 151 0.76 3.46 -21.39
CA ASP A 151 1.60 4.37 -22.16
C ASP A 151 2.58 5.14 -21.26
N ALA A 152 2.11 5.63 -20.10
CA ALA A 152 2.99 6.29 -19.12
C ALA A 152 4.09 5.36 -18.56
N LEU A 153 3.82 4.06 -18.47
CA LEU A 153 4.83 3.07 -18.09
C LEU A 153 5.83 2.80 -19.22
N ASP A 154 5.41 2.90 -20.48
CA ASP A 154 6.30 2.76 -21.64
C ASP A 154 7.20 3.99 -21.81
N GLU A 155 6.68 5.19 -21.59
CA GLU A 155 7.47 6.42 -21.55
C GLU A 155 8.57 6.33 -20.47
N LEU A 156 8.22 5.94 -19.24
CA LEU A 156 9.20 5.76 -18.19
C LEU A 156 10.24 4.68 -18.53
N LEU A 157 9.86 3.61 -19.23
CA LEU A 157 10.81 2.57 -19.64
C LEU A 157 11.87 3.12 -20.59
N ALA A 158 11.49 4.03 -21.48
CA ALA A 158 12.43 4.69 -22.39
C ALA A 158 13.40 5.62 -21.64
N GLU A 159 12.95 6.26 -20.56
CA GLU A 159 13.75 7.19 -19.76
C GLU A 159 14.63 6.50 -18.70
N ASP A 160 14.11 5.46 -18.04
CA ASP A 160 14.81 4.71 -16.98
C ASP A 160 14.74 3.18 -17.20
N PRO A 161 15.57 2.64 -18.10
CA PRO A 161 15.58 1.20 -18.39
C PRO A 161 15.90 0.32 -17.18
N ILE A 162 16.51 0.87 -16.12
CA ILE A 162 16.78 0.13 -14.87
C ILE A 162 15.49 -0.34 -14.20
N LEU A 163 14.37 0.33 -14.45
CA LEU A 163 13.05 -0.05 -13.94
C LEU A 163 12.32 -1.09 -14.82
N GLU A 164 12.91 -1.56 -15.93
CA GLU A 164 12.28 -2.51 -16.86
C GLU A 164 11.59 -3.67 -16.16
N ARG A 165 12.26 -4.34 -15.25
CA ARG A 165 11.68 -5.46 -14.50
C ARG A 165 10.41 -5.06 -13.74
N ASN A 166 10.42 -3.91 -13.08
CA ASN A 166 9.27 -3.40 -12.32
C ASN A 166 8.11 -3.03 -13.24
N ILE A 167 8.41 -2.35 -14.35
CA ILE A 167 7.44 -1.93 -15.36
C ILE A 167 6.80 -3.15 -16.01
N ARG A 168 7.59 -4.15 -16.42
CA ARG A 168 7.06 -5.41 -16.99
C ARG A 168 6.10 -6.11 -16.03
N TYR A 169 6.41 -6.17 -14.72
CA TYR A 169 5.51 -6.74 -13.74
C TYR A 169 4.23 -5.92 -13.56
N ALA A 170 4.33 -4.58 -13.54
CA ALA A 170 3.18 -3.69 -13.46
C ALA A 170 2.25 -3.87 -14.66
N LYS A 171 2.79 -3.83 -15.88
CA LYS A 171 2.03 -4.06 -17.13
C LYS A 171 1.35 -5.43 -17.13
N LYS A 172 2.08 -6.49 -16.75
CA LYS A 172 1.50 -7.83 -16.63
C LYS A 172 0.35 -7.88 -15.61
N SER A 173 0.43 -7.13 -14.53
CA SER A 173 -0.62 -7.06 -13.51
C SER A 173 -1.87 -6.36 -14.05
N ILE A 174 -1.70 -5.23 -14.74
CA ILE A 174 -2.79 -4.46 -15.37
C ILE A 174 -3.50 -5.27 -16.46
N LEU A 175 -2.74 -6.05 -17.24
CA LEU A 175 -3.28 -6.84 -18.35
C LEU A 175 -3.91 -8.18 -17.91
N LYS A 176 -3.73 -8.60 -16.66
CA LYS A 176 -4.42 -9.78 -16.15
C LYS A 176 -5.92 -9.49 -16.04
N PRO A 177 -6.78 -10.39 -16.57
CA PRO A 177 -8.22 -10.26 -16.35
C PRO A 177 -8.49 -10.28 -14.84
N SER A 178 -9.30 -9.34 -14.36
CA SER A 178 -9.74 -9.33 -12.96
C SER A 178 -10.48 -10.64 -12.65
N ASN A 179 -10.40 -11.12 -11.42
CA ASN A 179 -11.17 -12.30 -11.00
C ASN A 179 -12.68 -12.12 -11.27
N LYS A 180 -13.18 -10.87 -11.21
CA LYS A 180 -14.55 -10.53 -11.56
C LYS A 180 -14.83 -10.80 -13.05
N MET A 181 -13.94 -10.37 -13.96
CA MET A 181 -14.08 -10.65 -15.40
C MET A 181 -13.98 -12.13 -15.72
N LYS A 182 -13.14 -12.89 -15.03
CA LYS A 182 -13.06 -14.35 -15.17
C LYS A 182 -14.38 -15.02 -14.78
N ASN A 183 -14.92 -14.66 -13.60
CA ASN A 183 -16.19 -15.21 -13.13
C ASN A 183 -17.36 -14.83 -14.06
N ASP A 184 -17.37 -13.62 -14.61
CA ASP A 184 -18.40 -13.18 -15.55
C ASP A 184 -18.28 -13.94 -16.87
N GLN A 185 -17.07 -14.15 -17.40
CA GLN A 185 -16.81 -14.96 -18.59
C GLN A 185 -17.17 -16.44 -18.36
N GLU A 186 -16.85 -17.02 -17.22
CA GLU A 186 -17.22 -18.40 -16.88
C GLU A 186 -18.73 -18.57 -16.82
N LYS A 187 -19.48 -17.62 -16.25
CA LYS A 187 -20.95 -17.62 -16.26
C LYS A 187 -21.52 -17.50 -17.66
N GLU A 188 -20.98 -16.61 -18.49
CA GLU A 188 -21.41 -16.45 -19.88
C GLU A 188 -21.17 -17.72 -20.70
N ILE A 189 -20.02 -18.37 -20.53
CA ILE A 189 -19.72 -19.67 -21.17
C ILE A 189 -20.72 -20.74 -20.68
N GLU A 190 -21.03 -20.80 -19.40
CA GLU A 190 -22.00 -21.75 -18.88
C GLU A 190 -23.40 -21.54 -19.44
N GLU A 191 -23.87 -20.28 -19.58
CA GLU A 191 -25.16 -19.95 -20.19
C GLU A 191 -25.19 -20.29 -21.66
N LEU A 192 -24.13 -19.99 -22.41
CA LEU A 192 -24.02 -20.34 -23.83
C LEU A 192 -24.02 -21.85 -24.06
N THR A 193 -23.32 -22.58 -23.19
CA THR A 193 -23.31 -24.06 -23.24
C THR A 193 -24.71 -24.64 -23.01
N LYS A 194 -25.45 -24.15 -22.01
CA LYS A 194 -26.85 -24.57 -21.79
C LYS A 194 -27.75 -24.27 -22.96
N LYS A 195 -27.61 -23.11 -23.62
CA LYS A 195 -28.37 -22.76 -24.85
C LYS A 195 -28.04 -23.70 -25.98
N LEU A 196 -26.77 -24.05 -26.17
CA LEU A 196 -26.32 -24.99 -27.19
C LEU A 196 -26.91 -26.41 -27.01
N ASP A 197 -26.92 -26.91 -25.75
CA ASP A 197 -27.48 -28.21 -25.42
C ASP A 197 -29.01 -28.27 -25.65
N ASN A 198 -29.71 -27.16 -25.35
CA ASN A 198 -31.13 -27.06 -25.65
C ASN A 198 -31.41 -27.08 -27.16
N ILE A 199 -30.62 -26.37 -27.96
CA ILE A 199 -30.76 -26.41 -29.44
C ILE A 199 -30.48 -27.83 -29.96
N ARG A 200 -29.47 -28.51 -29.49
CA ARG A 200 -29.17 -29.91 -29.87
C ARG A 200 -30.32 -30.85 -29.58
N LYS A 201 -31.02 -30.67 -28.45
CA LYS A 201 -32.21 -31.48 -28.08
C LYS A 201 -33.43 -31.21 -28.98
N LEU A 202 -33.50 -30.04 -29.61
CA LEU A 202 -34.61 -29.69 -30.52
C LEU A 202 -34.37 -30.16 -31.95
N VAL A 203 -33.13 -30.47 -32.32
CA VAL A 203 -32.73 -30.87 -33.67
C VAL A 203 -32.65 -32.42 -33.83
N ASN A 204 -32.58 -33.14 -32.70
CA ASN A 204 -32.64 -34.59 -32.64
C ASN A 204 -34.05 -35.07 -32.24
#